data_804ebf358b36017b30ee0d35044e33e7
#
_entry.id   804ebf358b36017b30ee0d35044e33e7
#
_cell.length_a   1.000
_cell.length_b   1.000
_cell.length_c   1.000
_cell.angle_alpha   90.00
_cell.angle_beta   90.00
_cell.angle_gamma   90.00
#
_symmetry.space_group_name_H-M   'P 1'
#
loop_
_entity.id
_entity.type
_entity.pdbx_description
1 polymer ?
#
loop_
_entity_poly.entity_id
_entity_poly.type
_entity_poly.pdbx_seq_one_letter_code
_entity_poly.pdbx_strand_id
1 'polypeptide(L)'
;MVTAFVRTILLYFIIMLGLRLMGKRQIGELEPTELVLTMLISDLAAVPMQDFGIPLLNGVVPIVTLLALSMLLSYGCMRSIRLRRLVCGSPTTLIKDGILQQAAMRANRFTLDELIEALRSQGVTDLTTVKYAILETDGQLSVLLYPAEQPATPKQLGRAVKDDLFLPQVLINDGRVLDGGLAYRGLTRGWLTRELSSRGYRSPSEVLLLTIDDTGKILCIGKEGAK
;
A
#
# COMPACT_ATOMS: atom_id res chain seq x y z
N MET A 1 -3.02 15.20 -34.54
CA MET A 1 -2.04 14.42 -33.79
C MET A 1 -1.41 15.18 -32.62
N VAL A 2 -0.86 16.39 -32.80
CA VAL A 2 -0.32 17.21 -31.69
C VAL A 2 -1.38 17.50 -30.63
N THR A 3 -2.61 17.83 -31.02
CA THR A 3 -3.72 18.08 -30.08
C THR A 3 -4.05 16.86 -29.25
N ALA A 4 -4.05 15.64 -29.82
CA ALA A 4 -4.24 14.39 -29.07
C ALA A 4 -3.14 14.21 -28.02
N PHE A 5 -1.88 14.38 -28.43
CA PHE A 5 -0.73 14.26 -27.58
C PHE A 5 -0.79 15.20 -26.35
N VAL A 6 -1.09 16.49 -26.61
CA VAL A 6 -1.21 17.49 -25.54
C VAL A 6 -2.37 17.16 -24.60
N ARG A 7 -3.56 16.78 -25.14
CA ARG A 7 -4.73 16.41 -24.33
C ARG A 7 -4.44 15.19 -23.44
N THR A 8 -3.77 14.18 -23.98
CA THR A 8 -3.41 12.97 -23.23
C THR A 8 -2.47 13.30 -22.06
N ILE A 9 -1.44 14.12 -22.32
CA ILE A 9 -0.52 14.55 -21.27
C ILE A 9 -1.25 15.32 -20.16
N LEU A 10 -2.10 16.28 -20.53
CA LEU A 10 -2.84 17.08 -19.55
C LEU A 10 -3.77 16.23 -18.70
N LEU A 11 -4.56 15.34 -19.32
CA LEU A 11 -5.46 14.44 -18.58
C LEU A 11 -4.70 13.48 -17.70
N TYR A 12 -3.59 12.92 -18.19
CA TYR A 12 -2.72 12.06 -17.38
C TYR A 12 -2.25 12.75 -16.10
N PHE A 13 -1.74 13.98 -16.21
CA PHE A 13 -1.27 14.72 -15.03
C PHE A 13 -2.41 15.10 -14.09
N ILE A 14 -3.59 15.47 -14.60
CA ILE A 14 -4.76 15.78 -13.78
C ILE A 14 -5.20 14.56 -12.99
N ILE A 15 -5.33 13.41 -13.65
CA ILE A 15 -5.73 12.14 -13.01
C ILE A 15 -4.66 11.71 -11.99
N MET A 16 -3.39 11.71 -12.37
CA MET A 16 -2.29 11.34 -11.50
C MET A 16 -2.25 12.22 -10.24
N LEU A 17 -2.41 13.55 -10.39
CA LEU A 17 -2.47 14.47 -9.27
C LEU A 17 -3.67 14.18 -8.37
N GLY A 18 -4.84 13.97 -8.97
CA GLY A 18 -6.06 13.63 -8.24
C GLY A 18 -5.92 12.35 -7.43
N LEU A 19 -5.45 11.27 -8.04
CA LEU A 19 -5.19 9.99 -7.36
C LEU A 19 -4.15 10.16 -6.24
N ARG A 20 -3.11 10.96 -6.44
CA ARG A 20 -2.11 11.23 -5.42
C ARG A 20 -2.68 12.00 -4.21
N LEU A 21 -3.62 12.92 -4.44
CA LEU A 21 -4.32 13.66 -3.37
C LEU A 21 -5.25 12.76 -2.56
N MET A 22 -5.80 11.69 -3.15
CA MET A 22 -6.64 10.71 -2.45
C MET A 22 -5.85 9.85 -1.44
N GLY A 23 -4.50 9.85 -1.52
CA GLY A 23 -3.64 9.18 -0.54
C GLY A 23 -3.06 7.85 -1.00
N LYS A 24 -2.26 7.20 -0.10
CA LYS A 24 -1.48 5.99 -0.43
C LYS A 24 -2.29 4.68 -0.35
N ARG A 25 -3.52 4.74 0.15
CA ARG A 25 -4.34 3.56 0.44
C ARG A 25 -4.81 2.82 -0.82
N GLN A 26 -4.83 3.51 -1.96
CA GLN A 26 -5.44 3.05 -3.21
C GLN A 26 -4.61 2.05 -4.04
N ILE A 27 -3.35 1.79 -3.69
CA ILE A 27 -2.44 1.04 -4.59
C ILE A 27 -2.32 -0.44 -4.19
N GLY A 28 -2.71 -0.82 -2.98
CA GLY A 28 -2.51 -2.18 -2.47
C GLY A 28 -3.73 -3.09 -2.51
N GLU A 29 -4.89 -2.56 -2.14
CA GLU A 29 -6.15 -3.32 -2.04
C GLU A 29 -7.29 -2.42 -2.47
N LEU A 30 -7.74 -2.55 -3.72
CA LEU A 30 -8.84 -1.76 -4.27
C LEU A 30 -10.17 -2.20 -3.64
N GLU A 31 -10.78 -1.32 -2.86
CA GLU A 31 -12.19 -1.50 -2.47
C GLU A 31 -13.09 -1.45 -3.73
N PRO A 32 -14.23 -2.15 -3.75
CA PRO A 32 -15.16 -2.15 -4.89
C PRO A 32 -15.56 -0.74 -5.36
N THR A 33 -15.70 0.20 -4.42
CA THR A 33 -16.02 1.61 -4.70
C THR A 33 -14.89 2.33 -5.44
N GLU A 34 -13.64 2.01 -5.16
CA GLU A 34 -12.46 2.57 -5.82
C GLU A 34 -12.30 2.01 -7.23
N LEU A 35 -12.62 0.72 -7.42
CA LEU A 35 -12.64 0.10 -8.75
C LEU A 35 -13.66 0.81 -9.66
N VAL A 36 -14.88 1.02 -9.18
CA VAL A 36 -15.92 1.75 -9.93
C VAL A 36 -15.47 3.16 -10.29
N LEU A 37 -14.87 3.88 -9.32
CA LEU A 37 -14.33 5.22 -9.55
C LEU A 37 -13.27 5.22 -10.67
N THR A 38 -12.33 4.26 -10.62
CA THR A 38 -11.25 4.15 -11.60
C THR A 38 -11.80 3.86 -13.00
N MET A 39 -12.79 2.98 -13.11
CA MET A 39 -13.46 2.68 -14.39
C MET A 39 -14.18 3.92 -14.96
N LEU A 40 -14.94 4.64 -14.12
CA LEU A 40 -15.63 5.87 -14.54
C LEU A 40 -14.65 6.96 -14.99
N ILE A 41 -13.54 7.15 -14.27
CA ILE A 41 -12.51 8.12 -14.66
C ILE A 41 -11.89 7.73 -16.02
N SER A 42 -11.64 6.44 -16.24
CA SER A 42 -11.07 5.94 -17.48
C SER A 42 -11.98 6.24 -18.68
N ASP A 43 -13.28 5.96 -18.55
CA ASP A 43 -14.27 6.22 -19.61
C ASP A 43 -14.41 7.72 -19.88
N LEU A 44 -14.49 8.54 -18.83
CA LEU A 44 -14.61 9.99 -18.98
C LEU A 44 -13.35 10.63 -19.61
N ALA A 45 -12.18 10.07 -19.38
CA ALA A 45 -10.95 10.53 -20.00
C ALA A 45 -10.85 10.12 -21.48
N ALA A 46 -11.34 8.94 -21.84
CA ALA A 46 -11.25 8.40 -23.19
C ALA A 46 -11.96 9.26 -24.24
N VAL A 47 -13.15 9.78 -23.88
CA VAL A 47 -13.98 10.57 -24.80
C VAL A 47 -13.25 11.82 -25.35
N PRO A 48 -12.74 12.76 -24.54
CA PRO A 48 -12.05 13.95 -25.05
C PRO A 48 -10.65 13.65 -25.63
N MET A 49 -10.10 12.45 -25.39
CA MET A 49 -8.87 12.02 -26.06
C MET A 49 -9.12 11.55 -27.48
N GLN A 50 -10.25 10.89 -27.74
CA GLN A 50 -10.58 10.30 -29.05
C GLN A 50 -11.29 11.29 -29.98
N ASP A 51 -12.19 12.09 -29.44
CA ASP A 51 -12.98 13.07 -30.24
C ASP A 51 -12.47 14.50 -29.98
N PHE A 52 -11.88 15.10 -31.00
CA PHE A 52 -11.36 16.47 -30.94
C PHE A 52 -12.45 17.54 -31.01
N GLY A 53 -13.66 17.19 -31.46
CA GLY A 53 -14.82 18.08 -31.44
C GLY A 53 -15.32 18.37 -30.03
N ILE A 54 -15.02 17.49 -29.10
CA ILE A 54 -15.42 17.64 -27.70
C ILE A 54 -14.38 18.48 -26.94
N PRO A 55 -14.80 19.58 -26.27
CA PRO A 55 -13.91 20.36 -25.42
C PRO A 55 -13.28 19.52 -24.31
N LEU A 56 -11.99 19.73 -24.01
CA LEU A 56 -11.27 19.00 -22.97
C LEU A 56 -11.94 19.11 -21.58
N LEU A 57 -12.55 20.27 -21.30
CA LEU A 57 -13.27 20.53 -20.05
C LEU A 57 -14.46 19.58 -19.81
N ASN A 58 -15.06 19.06 -20.86
CA ASN A 58 -16.16 18.08 -20.73
C ASN A 58 -15.70 16.76 -20.10
N GLY A 59 -14.41 16.43 -20.21
CA GLY A 59 -13.82 15.29 -19.48
C GLY A 59 -13.23 15.70 -18.13
N VAL A 60 -12.54 16.85 -18.06
CA VAL A 60 -11.87 17.30 -16.84
C VAL A 60 -12.85 17.58 -15.70
N VAL A 61 -13.95 18.29 -15.98
CA VAL A 61 -14.93 18.66 -14.93
C VAL A 61 -15.55 17.44 -14.26
N PRO A 62 -16.07 16.42 -14.98
CA PRO A 62 -16.59 15.21 -14.33
C PRO A 62 -15.51 14.43 -13.56
N ILE A 63 -14.29 14.32 -14.10
CA ILE A 63 -13.19 13.65 -13.41
C ILE A 63 -12.88 14.32 -12.08
N VAL A 64 -12.71 15.65 -12.07
CA VAL A 64 -12.45 16.42 -10.84
C VAL A 64 -13.62 16.29 -9.85
N THR A 65 -14.86 16.30 -10.37
CA THR A 65 -16.06 16.09 -9.54
C THR A 65 -16.06 14.72 -8.87
N LEU A 66 -15.74 13.65 -9.61
CA LEU A 66 -15.65 12.30 -9.05
C LEU A 66 -14.54 12.18 -8.00
N LEU A 67 -13.36 12.75 -8.27
CA LEU A 67 -12.26 12.80 -7.33
C LEU A 67 -12.65 13.54 -6.04
N ALA A 68 -13.27 14.72 -6.18
CA ALA A 68 -13.75 15.50 -5.04
C ALA A 68 -14.80 14.74 -4.23
N LEU A 69 -15.76 14.09 -4.90
CA LEU A 69 -16.79 13.28 -4.27
C LEU A 69 -16.19 12.10 -3.48
N SER A 70 -15.22 11.40 -4.08
CA SER A 70 -14.52 10.30 -3.43
C SER A 70 -13.77 10.78 -2.18
N MET A 71 -13.09 11.94 -2.23
CA MET A 71 -12.41 12.54 -1.07
C MET A 71 -13.42 12.92 0.03
N LEU A 72 -14.56 13.49 -0.34
CA LEU A 72 -15.64 13.83 0.61
C LEU A 72 -16.23 12.58 1.25
N LEU A 73 -16.48 11.52 0.47
CA LEU A 73 -16.95 10.22 1.00
C LEU A 73 -15.93 9.61 1.96
N SER A 74 -14.66 9.60 1.59
CA SER A 74 -13.58 9.10 2.44
C SER A 74 -13.52 9.88 3.77
N TYR A 75 -13.59 11.20 3.71
CA TYR A 75 -13.65 12.04 4.90
C TYR A 75 -14.89 11.76 5.75
N GLY A 76 -16.06 11.60 5.11
CA GLY A 76 -17.31 11.22 5.78
C GLY A 76 -17.20 9.86 6.47
N CYS A 77 -16.59 8.87 5.82
CA CYS A 77 -16.35 7.53 6.40
C CYS A 77 -15.41 7.56 7.62
N MET A 78 -14.46 8.49 7.67
CA MET A 78 -13.66 8.71 8.87
C MET A 78 -14.47 9.28 10.04
N ARG A 79 -15.44 10.15 9.77
CA ARG A 79 -16.25 10.83 10.79
C ARG A 79 -17.46 10.01 11.25
N SER A 80 -18.00 9.14 10.41
CA SER A 80 -19.25 8.42 10.68
C SER A 80 -19.13 6.93 10.46
N ILE A 81 -19.26 6.14 11.54
CA ILE A 81 -19.29 4.67 11.49
C ILE A 81 -20.48 4.17 10.65
N ARG A 82 -21.63 4.86 10.69
CA ARG A 82 -22.81 4.48 9.90
C ARG A 82 -22.54 4.64 8.41
N LEU A 83 -21.95 5.77 8.00
CA LEU A 83 -21.58 6.02 6.62
C LEU A 83 -20.53 5.01 6.14
N ARG A 84 -19.53 4.71 6.97
CA ARG A 84 -18.50 3.71 6.66
C ARG A 84 -19.12 2.33 6.39
N ARG A 85 -20.04 1.88 7.26
CA ARG A 85 -20.72 0.59 7.05
C ARG A 85 -21.56 0.55 5.78
N LEU A 86 -22.16 1.69 5.41
CA LEU A 86 -22.96 1.79 4.20
C LEU A 86 -22.10 1.77 2.93
N VAL A 87 -20.97 2.46 2.94
CA VAL A 87 -20.11 2.64 1.76
C VAL A 87 -19.11 1.49 1.61
N CYS A 88 -18.35 1.19 2.68
CA CYS A 88 -17.28 0.18 2.67
C CYS A 88 -17.76 -1.20 3.15
N GLY A 89 -18.97 -1.32 3.71
CA GLY A 89 -19.42 -2.56 4.31
C GLY A 89 -18.84 -2.79 5.71
N SER A 90 -18.87 -4.03 6.15
CA SER A 90 -18.27 -4.48 7.42
C SER A 90 -17.77 -5.92 7.25
N PRO A 91 -16.65 -6.28 7.88
CA PRO A 91 -16.16 -7.65 7.89
C PRO A 91 -17.20 -8.61 8.45
N THR A 92 -17.25 -9.81 7.90
CA THR A 92 -18.20 -10.85 8.32
C THR A 92 -17.48 -12.10 8.77
N THR A 93 -17.76 -12.56 10.00
CA THR A 93 -17.17 -13.78 10.53
C THR A 93 -17.86 -15.01 9.93
N LEU A 94 -17.12 -15.82 9.19
CA LEU A 94 -17.61 -17.08 8.57
C LEU A 94 -17.34 -18.31 9.43
N ILE A 95 -16.21 -18.30 10.19
CA ILE A 95 -15.91 -19.31 11.21
C ILE A 95 -15.69 -18.58 12.53
N LYS A 96 -16.37 -19.02 13.58
CA LYS A 96 -16.21 -18.50 14.94
C LYS A 96 -16.00 -19.66 15.90
N ASP A 97 -14.87 -19.63 16.63
CA ASP A 97 -14.46 -20.69 17.56
C ASP A 97 -14.54 -22.10 16.94
N GLY A 98 -14.08 -22.25 15.68
CA GLY A 98 -14.10 -23.48 14.92
C GLY A 98 -15.47 -23.86 14.34
N ILE A 99 -16.51 -23.05 14.58
CA ILE A 99 -17.88 -23.34 14.13
C ILE A 99 -18.24 -22.50 12.91
N LEU A 100 -18.67 -23.14 11.83
CA LEU A 100 -19.16 -22.50 10.61
C LEU A 100 -20.43 -21.70 10.87
N GLN A 101 -20.40 -20.42 10.50
CA GLN A 101 -21.52 -19.51 10.61
C GLN A 101 -22.37 -19.55 9.33
N GLN A 102 -23.19 -20.59 9.15
CA GLN A 102 -23.96 -20.81 7.93
C GLN A 102 -24.88 -19.65 7.54
N ALA A 103 -25.45 -18.96 8.52
CA ALA A 103 -26.29 -17.78 8.27
C ALA A 103 -25.48 -16.62 7.67
N ALA A 104 -24.26 -16.40 8.18
CA ALA A 104 -23.35 -15.41 7.67
C ALA A 104 -22.87 -15.73 6.24
N MET A 105 -22.56 -16.99 5.98
CA MET A 105 -22.20 -17.47 4.63
C MET A 105 -23.34 -17.22 3.63
N ARG A 106 -24.58 -17.58 3.98
CA ARG A 106 -25.74 -17.33 3.11
C ARG A 106 -25.98 -15.84 2.87
N ALA A 107 -25.86 -15.01 3.91
CA ALA A 107 -26.04 -13.56 3.78
C ALA A 107 -25.03 -12.92 2.83
N ASN A 108 -23.79 -13.44 2.79
CA ASN A 108 -22.74 -12.99 1.90
C ASN A 108 -22.71 -13.78 0.58
N ARG A 109 -23.61 -14.72 0.35
CA ARG A 109 -23.63 -15.62 -0.82
C ARG A 109 -22.30 -16.35 -1.02
N PHE A 110 -21.65 -16.71 0.08
CA PHE A 110 -20.35 -17.36 0.11
C PHE A 110 -20.55 -18.85 0.31
N THR A 111 -20.08 -19.64 -0.63
CA THR A 111 -20.25 -21.10 -0.63
C THR A 111 -19.18 -21.78 0.23
N LEU A 112 -19.42 -23.07 0.56
CA LEU A 112 -18.41 -23.86 1.29
C LEU A 112 -17.17 -24.11 0.43
N ASP A 113 -17.35 -24.28 -0.88
CA ASP A 113 -16.24 -24.52 -1.80
C ASP A 113 -15.34 -23.27 -1.89
N GLU A 114 -15.92 -22.07 -1.97
CA GLU A 114 -15.19 -20.80 -1.92
C GLU A 114 -14.44 -20.63 -0.59
N LEU A 115 -15.05 -21.02 0.53
CA LEU A 115 -14.38 -20.98 1.83
C LEU A 115 -13.14 -21.89 1.85
N ILE A 116 -13.28 -23.12 1.38
CA ILE A 116 -12.17 -24.08 1.33
C ILE A 116 -11.08 -23.60 0.37
N GLU A 117 -11.44 -23.03 -0.76
CA GLU A 117 -10.49 -22.44 -1.71
C GLU A 117 -9.74 -21.25 -1.10
N ALA A 118 -10.45 -20.34 -0.45
CA ALA A 118 -9.87 -19.19 0.23
C ALA A 118 -8.95 -19.60 1.39
N LEU A 119 -9.28 -20.64 2.14
CA LEU A 119 -8.41 -21.21 3.17
C LEU A 119 -7.12 -21.79 2.56
N ARG A 120 -7.22 -22.54 1.46
CA ARG A 120 -6.05 -23.08 0.75
C ARG A 120 -5.14 -21.97 0.20
N SER A 121 -5.70 -20.88 -0.27
CA SER A 121 -4.91 -19.74 -0.74
C SER A 121 -4.08 -19.10 0.39
N GLN A 122 -4.53 -19.22 1.64
CA GLN A 122 -3.82 -18.80 2.85
C GLN A 122 -2.89 -19.91 3.42
N GLY A 123 -2.74 -21.03 2.71
CA GLY A 123 -1.90 -22.16 3.16
C GLY A 123 -2.56 -23.05 4.21
N VAL A 124 -3.85 -22.90 4.46
CA VAL A 124 -4.60 -23.71 5.43
C VAL A 124 -5.38 -24.79 4.71
N THR A 125 -5.03 -26.06 4.96
CA THR A 125 -5.67 -27.22 4.32
C THR A 125 -6.64 -27.96 5.25
N ASP A 126 -6.51 -27.77 6.56
CA ASP A 126 -7.36 -28.41 7.55
C ASP A 126 -8.28 -27.39 8.23
N LEU A 127 -9.57 -27.51 7.97
CA LEU A 127 -10.60 -26.64 8.54
C LEU A 127 -10.66 -26.70 10.07
N THR A 128 -10.29 -27.84 10.66
CA THR A 128 -10.34 -28.06 12.11
C THR A 128 -9.31 -27.24 12.87
N THR A 129 -8.26 -26.79 12.20
CA THR A 129 -7.21 -25.93 12.78
C THR A 129 -7.61 -24.45 12.85
N VAL A 130 -8.71 -24.07 12.17
CA VAL A 130 -9.18 -22.69 12.06
C VAL A 130 -10.05 -22.32 13.25
N LYS A 131 -9.63 -21.31 14.02
CA LYS A 131 -10.43 -20.75 15.11
C LYS A 131 -11.39 -19.68 14.61
N TYR A 132 -10.90 -18.73 13.81
CA TYR A 132 -11.71 -17.69 13.16
C TYR A 132 -11.36 -17.58 11.69
N ALA A 133 -12.38 -17.39 10.85
CA ALA A 133 -12.23 -16.94 9.47
C ALA A 133 -13.18 -15.76 9.25
N ILE A 134 -12.61 -14.64 8.80
CA ILE A 134 -13.31 -13.37 8.65
C ILE A 134 -13.22 -12.96 7.19
N LEU A 135 -14.35 -12.80 6.54
CA LEU A 135 -14.45 -12.23 5.20
C LEU A 135 -14.36 -10.72 5.32
N GLU A 136 -13.28 -10.15 4.80
CA GLU A 136 -13.02 -8.71 4.83
C GLU A 136 -13.84 -7.97 3.77
N THR A 137 -13.84 -6.64 3.84
CA THR A 137 -14.63 -5.79 2.94
C THR A 137 -14.12 -5.76 1.51
N ASP A 138 -12.87 -6.12 1.29
CA ASP A 138 -12.22 -6.28 -0.03
C ASP A 138 -12.45 -7.68 -0.66
N GLY A 139 -13.11 -8.59 0.09
CA GLY A 139 -13.38 -9.95 -0.33
C GLY A 139 -12.28 -10.95 0.03
N GLN A 140 -11.20 -10.53 0.68
CA GLN A 140 -10.18 -11.44 1.18
C GLN A 140 -10.63 -12.14 2.47
N LEU A 141 -10.05 -13.32 2.72
CA LEU A 141 -10.32 -14.10 3.94
C LEU A 141 -9.16 -13.94 4.93
N SER A 142 -9.42 -13.32 6.08
CA SER A 142 -8.49 -13.32 7.22
C SER A 142 -8.67 -14.56 8.06
N VAL A 143 -7.60 -15.35 8.24
CA VAL A 143 -7.66 -16.64 8.95
C VAL A 143 -6.82 -16.58 10.22
N LEU A 144 -7.42 -16.98 11.35
CA LEU A 144 -6.74 -17.15 12.64
C LEU A 144 -6.87 -18.60 13.07
N LEU A 145 -5.72 -19.27 13.16
CA LEU A 145 -5.62 -20.64 13.64
C LEU A 145 -5.74 -20.71 15.16
N TYR A 146 -6.06 -21.89 15.69
CA TYR A 146 -5.91 -22.13 17.11
C TYR A 146 -4.46 -21.91 17.54
N PRO A 147 -4.21 -21.43 18.78
CA PRO A 147 -2.85 -21.18 19.25
C PRO A 147 -1.89 -22.37 19.19
N ALA A 148 -2.44 -23.60 19.31
CA ALA A 148 -1.66 -24.83 19.19
C ALA A 148 -1.17 -25.12 17.77
N GLU A 149 -1.86 -24.56 16.77
CA GLU A 149 -1.58 -24.74 15.34
C GLU A 149 -0.75 -23.58 14.74
N GLN A 150 -0.44 -22.55 15.58
CA GLN A 150 0.40 -21.43 15.17
C GLN A 150 1.87 -21.75 15.38
N PRO A 151 2.77 -21.17 14.55
CA PRO A 151 4.22 -21.26 14.81
C PRO A 151 4.55 -20.77 16.22
N ALA A 152 5.35 -21.54 16.95
CA ALA A 152 5.75 -21.18 18.29
C ALA A 152 6.63 -19.91 18.26
N THR A 153 6.26 -18.91 19.06
CA THR A 153 7.11 -17.72 19.25
C THR A 153 8.26 -18.02 20.20
N PRO A 154 9.41 -17.32 20.08
CA PRO A 154 10.51 -17.44 21.06
C PRO A 154 10.04 -17.25 22.51
N LYS A 155 9.08 -16.34 22.73
CA LYS A 155 8.50 -16.09 24.05
C LYS A 155 7.77 -17.31 24.61
N GLN A 156 7.00 -18.01 23.78
CA GLN A 156 6.31 -19.26 24.16
C GLN A 156 7.31 -20.39 24.47
N LEU A 157 8.47 -20.36 23.79
CA LEU A 157 9.56 -21.32 24.04
C LEU A 157 10.46 -20.91 25.23
N GLY A 158 10.11 -19.86 25.98
CA GLY A 158 10.92 -19.35 27.09
C GLY A 158 12.26 -18.76 26.68
N ARG A 159 12.45 -18.43 25.40
CA ARG A 159 13.69 -17.85 24.87
C ARG A 159 13.61 -16.32 24.85
N ALA A 160 14.56 -15.66 25.48
CA ALA A 160 14.74 -14.23 25.33
C ALA A 160 15.38 -13.94 23.96
N VAL A 161 14.72 -13.13 23.16
CA VAL A 161 15.26 -12.60 21.90
C VAL A 161 15.63 -11.14 22.14
N LYS A 162 16.82 -10.75 21.70
CA LYS A 162 17.21 -9.34 21.73
C LYS A 162 16.38 -8.59 20.71
N ASP A 163 15.91 -7.40 21.09
CA ASP A 163 15.28 -6.47 20.15
C ASP A 163 16.40 -5.73 19.40
N ASP A 164 16.85 -6.34 18.32
CA ASP A 164 17.89 -5.83 17.43
C ASP A 164 17.35 -5.55 16.02
N LEU A 165 16.03 -5.43 15.90
CA LEU A 165 15.38 -5.03 14.66
C LEU A 165 15.46 -3.51 14.52
N PHE A 166 16.39 -3.04 13.70
CA PHE A 166 16.57 -1.63 13.40
C PHE A 166 16.17 -1.33 11.95
N LEU A 167 15.50 -0.21 11.74
CA LEU A 167 15.18 0.27 10.41
C LEU A 167 16.32 1.17 9.91
N PRO A 168 17.11 0.73 8.90
CA PRO A 168 18.19 1.55 8.39
C PRO A 168 17.67 2.83 7.73
N GLN A 169 18.22 3.98 8.16
CA GLN A 169 17.94 5.27 7.54
C GLN A 169 18.80 5.47 6.30
N VAL A 170 18.17 5.74 5.16
CA VAL A 170 18.90 6.05 3.93
C VAL A 170 19.46 7.47 3.99
N LEU A 171 20.76 7.62 3.79
CA LEU A 171 21.49 8.89 3.76
C LEU A 171 21.93 9.28 2.34
N ILE A 172 22.28 8.29 1.49
CA ILE A 172 22.55 8.49 0.06
C ILE A 172 21.70 7.49 -0.72
N ASN A 173 21.05 7.98 -1.76
CA ASN A 173 20.33 7.19 -2.74
C ASN A 173 20.72 7.64 -4.15
N ASP A 174 21.31 6.73 -4.92
CA ASP A 174 21.79 6.95 -6.29
C ASP A 174 22.66 8.22 -6.44
N GLY A 175 23.63 8.39 -5.55
CA GLY A 175 24.55 9.53 -5.55
C GLY A 175 23.99 10.82 -4.97
N ARG A 176 22.73 10.83 -4.54
CA ARG A 176 22.07 12.02 -3.98
C ARG A 176 21.97 11.92 -2.46
N VAL A 177 22.46 12.95 -1.79
CA VAL A 177 22.36 13.06 -0.34
C VAL A 177 20.93 13.39 0.07
N LEU A 178 20.38 12.62 1.00
CA LEU A 178 19.08 12.86 1.60
C LEU A 178 19.27 13.63 2.92
N ASP A 179 19.20 14.97 2.84
CA ASP A 179 19.40 15.84 4.01
C ASP A 179 18.40 15.57 5.13
N GLY A 180 17.16 15.17 4.79
CA GLY A 180 16.17 14.74 5.77
C GLY A 180 16.61 13.50 6.57
N GLY A 181 17.30 12.55 5.93
CA GLY A 181 17.88 11.38 6.60
C GLY A 181 19.02 11.74 7.55
N LEU A 182 19.89 12.66 7.12
CA LEU A 182 20.96 13.20 7.97
C LEU A 182 20.40 13.93 9.18
N ALA A 183 19.43 14.82 8.97
CA ALA A 183 18.80 15.60 10.05
C ALA A 183 18.07 14.67 11.06
N TYR A 184 17.37 13.65 10.58
CA TYR A 184 16.69 12.66 11.43
C TYR A 184 17.67 11.96 12.39
N ARG A 185 18.90 11.72 11.93
CA ARG A 185 19.97 11.08 12.73
C ARG A 185 20.87 12.08 13.48
N GLY A 186 20.60 13.39 13.38
CA GLY A 186 21.48 14.41 13.95
C GLY A 186 22.86 14.47 13.32
N LEU A 187 23.02 13.96 12.09
CA LEU A 187 24.27 13.90 11.36
C LEU A 187 24.41 15.12 10.44
N THR A 188 25.65 15.54 10.19
CA THR A 188 25.96 16.66 9.32
C THR A 188 26.52 16.20 7.99
N ARG A 189 26.46 17.05 6.96
CA ARG A 189 27.14 16.80 5.68
C ARG A 189 28.67 16.64 5.88
N GLY A 190 29.26 17.36 6.84
CA GLY A 190 30.68 17.21 7.17
C GLY A 190 31.03 15.82 7.76
N TRP A 191 30.12 15.24 8.55
CA TRP A 191 30.23 13.85 8.99
C TRP A 191 30.19 12.91 7.79
N LEU A 192 29.19 13.09 6.89
CA LEU A 192 29.03 12.25 5.70
C LEU A 192 30.28 12.27 4.82
N THR A 193 30.85 13.44 4.56
CA THR A 193 32.07 13.59 3.75
C THR A 193 33.23 12.81 4.37
N ARG A 194 33.43 12.89 5.69
CA ARG A 194 34.47 12.14 6.39
C ARG A 194 34.25 10.63 6.28
N GLU A 195 33.00 10.19 6.45
CA GLU A 195 32.64 8.78 6.37
C GLU A 195 32.86 8.20 4.96
N LEU A 196 32.53 8.95 3.92
CA LEU A 196 32.79 8.57 2.53
C LEU A 196 34.29 8.48 2.24
N SER A 197 35.07 9.47 2.69
CA SER A 197 36.51 9.48 2.51
C SER A 197 37.20 8.31 3.21
N SER A 198 36.75 7.93 4.41
CA SER A 198 37.28 6.76 5.14
C SER A 198 37.04 5.43 4.40
N ARG A 199 36.02 5.40 3.54
CA ARG A 199 35.65 4.23 2.71
C ARG A 199 36.21 4.29 1.30
N GLY A 200 37.00 5.33 0.98
CA GLY A 200 37.67 5.50 -0.31
C GLY A 200 36.80 6.13 -1.40
N TYR A 201 35.67 6.74 -1.05
CA TYR A 201 34.83 7.49 -1.97
C TYR A 201 35.16 9.00 -1.89
N ARG A 202 35.30 9.64 -3.06
CA ARG A 202 35.64 11.08 -3.15
C ARG A 202 34.41 11.97 -3.01
N SER A 203 33.24 11.45 -3.45
CA SER A 203 32.00 12.22 -3.44
C SER A 203 30.77 11.32 -3.25
N PRO A 204 29.64 11.88 -2.81
CA PRO A 204 28.37 11.13 -2.75
C PRO A 204 27.92 10.54 -4.10
N SER A 205 28.31 11.16 -5.23
CA SER A 205 27.93 10.71 -6.58
C SER A 205 28.48 9.32 -6.93
N GLU A 206 29.55 8.88 -6.28
CA GLU A 206 30.16 7.56 -6.45
C GLU A 206 29.44 6.46 -5.68
N VAL A 207 28.50 6.81 -4.79
CA VAL A 207 27.79 5.87 -3.91
C VAL A 207 26.38 5.65 -4.42
N LEU A 208 26.02 4.38 -4.61
CA LEU A 208 24.66 3.98 -4.97
C LEU A 208 23.73 4.06 -3.76
N LEU A 209 24.15 3.49 -2.63
CA LEU A 209 23.37 3.44 -1.41
C LEU A 209 24.25 3.63 -0.19
N LEU A 210 23.86 4.52 0.73
CA LEU A 210 24.42 4.58 2.07
C LEU A 210 23.29 4.62 3.09
N THR A 211 23.29 3.67 4.01
CA THR A 211 22.33 3.61 5.11
C THR A 211 23.06 3.53 6.45
N ILE A 212 22.40 4.00 7.50
CA ILE A 212 22.83 3.85 8.89
C ILE A 212 21.66 3.34 9.74
N ASP A 213 21.88 2.35 10.57
CA ASP A 213 20.89 1.86 11.53
C ASP A 213 21.01 2.55 12.92
N ASP A 214 20.14 2.17 13.86
CA ASP A 214 20.11 2.75 15.20
C ASP A 214 21.34 2.37 16.05
N THR A 215 22.04 1.31 15.67
CA THR A 215 23.29 0.90 16.33
C THR A 215 24.51 1.65 15.81
N GLY A 216 24.34 2.47 14.76
CA GLY A 216 25.42 3.14 14.06
C GLY A 216 26.10 2.28 12.99
N LYS A 217 25.58 1.10 12.70
CA LYS A 217 26.11 0.24 11.63
C LYS A 217 25.77 0.85 10.27
N ILE A 218 26.79 1.01 9.44
CA ILE A 218 26.68 1.64 8.13
C ILE A 218 26.85 0.59 7.03
N LEU A 219 25.86 0.55 6.11
CA LEU A 219 25.98 -0.13 4.84
C LEU A 219 26.29 0.90 3.76
N CYS A 220 27.38 0.73 3.03
CA CYS A 220 27.76 1.60 1.91
C CYS A 220 28.03 0.75 0.68
N ILE A 221 27.31 1.03 -0.41
CA ILE A 221 27.42 0.35 -1.70
C ILE A 221 27.83 1.40 -2.72
N GLY A 222 28.99 1.21 -3.36
CA GLY A 222 29.45 2.07 -4.46
C GLY A 222 28.72 1.80 -5.77
N LYS A 223 28.75 2.76 -6.68
CA LYS A 223 28.30 2.55 -8.06
C LYS A 223 29.31 1.70 -8.84
N GLU A 224 28.83 1.00 -9.85
CA GLU A 224 29.70 0.27 -10.77
C GLU A 224 30.69 1.21 -11.44
N GLY A 225 31.99 0.87 -11.39
CA GLY A 225 33.05 1.71 -11.93
C GLY A 225 33.56 2.81 -11.01
N ALA A 226 33.07 2.94 -9.77
CA ALA A 226 33.51 3.96 -8.81
C ALA A 226 34.73 3.54 -7.97
N LYS A 227 35.29 2.35 -8.19
CA LYS A 227 36.53 1.83 -7.60
C LYS A 227 37.40 1.23 -8.66
#